data_cef8bc5b72a51f572cd0719b6879dc27
#
_entry.id   cef8bc5b72a51f572cd0719b6879dc27
#
_cell.length_a   1.000
_cell.length_b   1.000
_cell.length_c   1.000
_cell.angle_alpha   90.00
_cell.angle_beta   90.00
_cell.angle_gamma   90.00
#
_symmetry.space_group_name_H-M   'P 1'
#
loop_
_entity.id
_entity.type
_entity.pdbx_description
1 polymer ?
#
loop_
_entity_poly.entity_id
_entity_poly.type
_entity_poly.pdbx_seq_one_letter_code
_entity_poly.pdbx_strand_id
1 'polypeptide(L)'
;MTGTSFFRIAMLTLAMATVLLSPRAGRAWQHDQPMSGMSGASGTSKSSSGGPCDDLSSMGGMSVMGESMGAMTNHMCITPMRPKQPGDEEKAKAVVAQVKASIEKYKDYKKALADGYVIANPMVDQPQAHFTNAVNVRLGDTQFDPTKPSSLLYFKTPTQRYKLEGVMFTDRPSATEDELNERIPLSIARWHEHTNFCAAPADKVKDYHGNHPKFGMFGSIHTQAACQAEGGTFMPLVFSWMIHVFPYEDNMKDVFSMDDDESHAH
;
A
#
# COMPACT_ATOMS: atom_id res chain seq x y z
N MET A 1 33.01 -56.43 23.83
CA MET A 1 31.60 -56.69 23.81
C MET A 1 30.95 -55.67 22.89
N THR A 2 30.59 -56.15 21.71
CA THR A 2 30.15 -55.42 20.54
C THR A 2 28.64 -55.31 20.56
N GLY A 3 28.10 -54.13 20.47
CA GLY A 3 26.66 -53.88 20.31
C GLY A 3 26.38 -53.04 19.05
N THR A 4 26.09 -53.69 17.94
CA THR A 4 25.62 -53.14 16.69
C THR A 4 24.15 -52.77 16.77
N SER A 5 23.79 -51.48 16.59
CA SER A 5 22.41 -51.02 16.52
C SER A 5 22.02 -50.81 15.04
N PHE A 6 21.03 -51.56 14.61
CA PHE A 6 20.48 -51.53 13.24
C PHE A 6 19.48 -50.31 13.09
N PHE A 7 19.78 -49.41 12.21
CA PHE A 7 18.86 -48.38 11.70
C PHE A 7 17.91 -49.01 10.67
N ARG A 8 16.63 -49.06 10.96
CA ARG A 8 15.58 -49.38 9.99
C ARG A 8 15.16 -48.12 9.24
N ILE A 9 15.45 -48.11 7.95
CA ILE A 9 14.95 -47.10 7.01
C ILE A 9 13.53 -47.51 6.59
N ALA A 10 12.51 -46.75 6.94
CA ALA A 10 11.17 -46.92 6.43
C ALA A 10 11.03 -46.12 5.12
N MET A 11 10.89 -46.82 4.01
CA MET A 11 10.49 -46.23 2.72
C MET A 11 9.01 -45.89 2.77
N LEU A 12 8.69 -44.58 2.65
CA LEU A 12 7.33 -44.11 2.38
C LEU A 12 7.12 -44.04 0.87
N THR A 13 6.27 -44.89 0.34
CA THR A 13 5.84 -44.86 -1.07
C THR A 13 4.80 -43.76 -1.27
N LEU A 14 5.13 -42.80 -2.14
CA LEU A 14 4.27 -41.67 -2.54
C LEU A 14 3.32 -42.19 -3.66
N ALA A 15 2.02 -42.29 -3.37
CA ALA A 15 0.99 -42.60 -4.36
C ALA A 15 0.62 -41.28 -5.10
N MET A 16 0.95 -41.22 -6.41
CA MET A 16 0.43 -40.17 -7.29
C MET A 16 -1.01 -40.51 -7.71
N ALA A 17 -1.93 -39.61 -7.30
CA ALA A 17 -3.29 -39.59 -7.82
C ALA A 17 -3.37 -38.72 -9.06
N THR A 18 -3.54 -39.30 -10.22
CA THR A 18 -3.81 -38.60 -11.49
C THR A 18 -5.29 -38.20 -11.55
N VAL A 19 -5.55 -36.89 -11.51
CA VAL A 19 -6.88 -36.33 -11.75
C VAL A 19 -7.06 -36.10 -13.26
N LEU A 20 -7.97 -36.89 -13.87
CA LEU A 20 -8.39 -36.70 -15.25
C LEU A 20 -9.38 -35.53 -15.34
N LEU A 21 -8.98 -34.45 -15.99
CA LEU A 21 -9.88 -33.33 -16.38
C LEU A 21 -10.61 -33.70 -17.66
N SER A 22 -11.93 -33.82 -17.59
CA SER A 22 -12.81 -33.91 -18.76
C SER A 22 -13.22 -32.51 -19.24
N PRO A 23 -13.19 -32.21 -20.52
CA PRO A 23 -13.67 -30.91 -21.03
C PRO A 23 -15.22 -30.96 -21.16
N ARG A 24 -15.91 -30.06 -20.48
CA ARG A 24 -17.33 -29.78 -20.72
C ARG A 24 -17.50 -28.77 -21.82
N ALA A 25 -18.16 -29.19 -22.89
CA ALA A 25 -18.58 -28.36 -24.02
C ALA A 25 -19.62 -27.33 -23.56
N GLY A 26 -19.31 -26.05 -23.80
CA GLY A 26 -20.23 -24.94 -23.60
C GLY A 26 -21.28 -24.87 -24.69
N ARG A 27 -22.56 -24.77 -24.31
CA ARG A 27 -23.67 -24.43 -25.22
C ARG A 27 -23.76 -22.92 -25.35
N ALA A 28 -23.62 -22.45 -26.59
CA ALA A 28 -24.01 -21.12 -27.01
C ALA A 28 -25.53 -20.97 -27.00
N TRP A 29 -26.04 -19.92 -26.38
CA TRP A 29 -27.40 -19.43 -26.57
C TRP A 29 -27.34 -18.15 -27.36
N GLN A 30 -27.75 -18.21 -28.62
CA GLN A 30 -28.13 -17.07 -29.40
C GLN A 30 -29.60 -16.74 -29.09
N HIS A 31 -29.88 -15.48 -28.81
CA HIS A 31 -31.21 -14.91 -28.91
C HIS A 31 -31.09 -13.54 -29.60
N ASP A 32 -31.34 -13.57 -30.91
CA ASP A 32 -31.75 -12.39 -31.67
C ASP A 32 -33.24 -12.13 -31.40
N GLN A 33 -33.59 -10.91 -31.03
CA GLN A 33 -34.86 -10.26 -31.42
C GLN A 33 -34.73 -8.73 -31.29
N PRO A 34 -35.12 -7.98 -32.29
CA PRO A 34 -35.11 -6.52 -32.26
C PRO A 34 -36.45 -5.97 -31.73
N MET A 35 -36.40 -5.02 -30.81
CA MET A 35 -37.55 -4.17 -30.51
C MET A 35 -37.18 -2.70 -30.68
N SER A 36 -37.87 -2.09 -31.62
CA SER A 36 -37.83 -0.67 -31.90
C SER A 36 -38.58 0.16 -30.85
N GLY A 37 -38.02 1.31 -30.53
CA GLY A 37 -38.74 2.53 -30.20
C GLY A 37 -39.07 2.76 -28.74
N MET A 38 -38.32 3.70 -28.11
CA MET A 38 -38.91 4.86 -27.44
C MET A 38 -37.79 5.86 -27.09
N SER A 39 -37.96 7.05 -27.66
CA SER A 39 -37.21 8.25 -27.31
C SER A 39 -37.60 8.73 -25.93
N GLY A 40 -36.59 9.14 -25.14
CA GLY A 40 -36.87 9.99 -23.97
C GLY A 40 -35.85 9.86 -22.84
N ALA A 41 -35.22 10.98 -22.54
CA ALA A 41 -34.47 11.32 -21.35
C ALA A 41 -33.04 10.78 -21.24
N SER A 42 -32.15 11.63 -21.72
CA SER A 42 -30.73 11.62 -21.40
C SER A 42 -30.50 11.79 -19.88
N GLY A 43 -30.35 10.69 -19.20
CA GLY A 43 -29.77 10.62 -17.87
C GLY A 43 -28.52 9.79 -17.99
N THR A 44 -27.38 10.41 -18.21
CA THR A 44 -26.07 9.75 -18.17
C THR A 44 -25.76 9.35 -16.73
N SER A 45 -26.23 8.19 -16.32
CA SER A 45 -25.63 7.48 -15.21
C SER A 45 -24.27 6.93 -15.69
N LYS A 46 -23.20 7.68 -15.46
CA LYS A 46 -21.85 7.15 -15.51
C LYS A 46 -21.75 6.04 -14.47
N SER A 47 -21.70 4.81 -14.94
CA SER A 47 -21.17 3.70 -14.14
C SER A 47 -19.69 4.00 -13.93
N SER A 48 -19.35 4.61 -12.79
CA SER A 48 -17.98 4.84 -12.39
C SER A 48 -17.42 3.52 -11.82
N SER A 49 -16.83 2.71 -12.67
CA SER A 49 -15.90 1.64 -12.28
C SER A 49 -14.47 2.16 -12.11
N GLY A 50 -14.28 3.46 -11.97
CA GLY A 50 -13.02 4.11 -11.68
C GLY A 50 -12.83 4.26 -10.17
N GLY A 51 -11.66 3.95 -9.66
CA GLY A 51 -11.26 4.28 -8.30
C GLY A 51 -11.22 5.81 -8.10
N PRO A 52 -11.11 6.29 -6.85
CA PRO A 52 -11.13 7.73 -6.54
C PRO A 52 -10.07 8.56 -7.26
N CYS A 53 -9.12 7.93 -7.94
CA CYS A 53 -8.03 8.59 -8.65
C CYS A 53 -8.20 8.72 -10.16
N ASP A 54 -9.19 8.09 -10.76
CA ASP A 54 -9.39 8.18 -12.21
C ASP A 54 -9.84 9.58 -12.66
N ASP A 55 -10.31 10.42 -11.74
CA ASP A 55 -10.81 11.79 -12.03
C ASP A 55 -9.76 12.89 -11.80
N LEU A 56 -8.62 12.59 -11.16
CA LEU A 56 -7.60 13.61 -10.82
C LEU A 56 -6.77 14.07 -12.03
N SER A 57 -6.76 13.31 -13.13
CA SER A 57 -6.14 13.75 -14.37
C SER A 57 -6.87 14.93 -15.04
N SER A 58 -8.10 15.24 -14.63
CA SER A 58 -8.91 16.34 -15.14
C SER A 58 -8.86 17.61 -14.30
N MET A 59 -8.38 17.56 -13.07
CA MET A 59 -8.18 18.72 -12.22
C MET A 59 -6.78 19.31 -12.42
N GLY A 60 -6.57 19.91 -13.59
CA GLY A 60 -5.38 20.70 -13.88
C GLY A 60 -5.18 21.81 -12.86
N GLY A 61 -4.08 21.74 -12.11
CA GLY A 61 -3.49 22.90 -11.49
C GLY A 61 -3.88 23.20 -10.04
N MET A 62 -3.24 22.54 -9.10
CA MET A 62 -2.79 23.24 -7.89
C MET A 62 -1.27 23.16 -7.83
N SER A 63 -0.66 24.01 -8.66
CA SER A 63 0.76 24.33 -8.58
C SER A 63 0.96 25.35 -7.45
N VAL A 64 1.04 24.90 -6.21
CA VAL A 64 1.51 25.74 -5.10
C VAL A 64 2.17 24.84 -4.06
N MET A 65 3.38 24.41 -4.36
CA MET A 65 4.43 23.99 -3.41
C MET A 65 5.59 23.39 -4.25
N GLY A 66 6.84 23.56 -3.83
CA GLY A 66 8.05 23.41 -4.63
C GLY A 66 8.18 22.16 -5.53
N GLU A 67 9.12 22.16 -6.45
CA GLU A 67 9.32 21.13 -7.50
C GLU A 67 9.30 19.67 -7.00
N SER A 68 9.72 19.43 -5.77
CA SER A 68 9.70 18.12 -5.11
C SER A 68 8.27 17.61 -4.82
N MET A 69 7.35 18.49 -4.38
CA MET A 69 5.95 18.14 -4.15
C MET A 69 5.18 17.90 -5.46
N GLY A 70 5.54 18.60 -6.52
CA GLY A 70 4.95 18.39 -7.85
C GLY A 70 5.27 16.99 -8.43
N ALA A 71 6.45 16.47 -8.15
CA ALA A 71 6.82 15.11 -8.55
C ALA A 71 6.03 14.05 -7.76
N MET A 72 5.84 14.24 -6.45
CA MET A 72 5.05 13.31 -5.62
C MET A 72 3.59 13.22 -6.07
N THR A 73 2.95 14.33 -6.45
CA THR A 73 1.54 14.32 -6.90
C THR A 73 1.31 13.49 -8.16
N ASN A 74 2.30 13.33 -9.02
CA ASN A 74 2.20 12.48 -10.20
C ASN A 74 2.31 10.97 -9.89
N HIS A 75 2.86 10.63 -8.72
CA HIS A 75 3.09 9.26 -8.28
C HIS A 75 2.25 8.87 -7.06
N MET A 76 1.32 9.73 -6.65
CA MET A 76 0.50 9.51 -5.47
C MET A 76 -0.95 9.92 -5.73
N CYS A 77 -1.86 9.06 -5.36
CA CYS A 77 -3.28 9.37 -5.27
C CYS A 77 -3.66 9.50 -3.80
N ILE A 78 -4.39 10.55 -3.44
CA ILE A 78 -4.69 10.89 -2.05
C ILE A 78 -6.19 11.13 -1.93
N THR A 79 -6.85 10.52 -0.91
CA THR A 79 -8.26 10.78 -0.65
C THR A 79 -8.53 12.26 -0.36
N PRO A 80 -9.67 12.80 -0.78
CA PRO A 80 -10.07 14.15 -0.37
C PRO A 80 -10.35 14.20 1.13
N MET A 81 -10.16 15.38 1.73
CA MET A 81 -10.61 15.63 3.09
C MET A 81 -12.14 15.76 3.11
N ARG A 82 -12.78 15.23 4.14
CA ARG A 82 -14.23 15.37 4.38
C ARG A 82 -14.53 16.40 5.46
N PRO A 83 -15.73 17.00 5.48
CA PRO A 83 -16.17 17.80 6.61
C PRO A 83 -16.18 16.97 7.90
N LYS A 84 -15.66 17.56 8.98
CA LYS A 84 -15.59 16.91 10.30
C LYS A 84 -16.99 16.60 10.83
N GLN A 85 -17.18 15.37 11.31
CA GLN A 85 -18.40 14.91 11.94
C GLN A 85 -18.22 14.75 13.46
N PRO A 86 -19.30 14.82 14.25
CA PRO A 86 -19.24 14.50 15.67
C PRO A 86 -18.68 13.08 15.88
N GLY A 87 -17.70 12.95 16.77
CA GLY A 87 -17.06 11.66 17.08
C GLY A 87 -15.81 11.31 16.25
N ASP A 88 -15.52 12.04 15.15
CA ASP A 88 -14.36 11.75 14.31
C ASP A 88 -13.04 11.84 15.08
N GLU A 89 -12.89 12.88 15.88
CA GLU A 89 -11.67 13.11 16.66
C GLU A 89 -11.49 12.06 17.75
N GLU A 90 -12.55 11.70 18.43
CA GLU A 90 -12.56 10.64 19.45
C GLU A 90 -12.22 9.29 18.84
N LYS A 91 -12.76 8.98 17.66
CA LYS A 91 -12.47 7.76 16.91
C LYS A 91 -10.99 7.71 16.52
N ALA A 92 -10.47 8.78 15.94
CA ALA A 92 -9.05 8.85 15.56
C ALA A 92 -8.13 8.72 16.77
N LYS A 93 -8.42 9.40 17.89
CA LYS A 93 -7.67 9.27 19.15
C LYS A 93 -7.71 7.84 19.70
N ALA A 94 -8.86 7.17 19.61
CA ALA A 94 -8.99 5.77 20.05
C ALA A 94 -8.13 4.82 19.21
N VAL A 95 -8.06 5.02 17.89
CA VAL A 95 -7.15 4.28 17.00
C VAL A 95 -5.70 4.52 17.41
N VAL A 96 -5.27 5.76 17.58
CA VAL A 96 -3.89 6.12 17.98
C VAL A 96 -3.52 5.48 19.30
N ALA A 97 -4.41 5.50 20.30
CA ALA A 97 -4.17 4.89 21.61
C ALA A 97 -3.98 3.37 21.51
N GLN A 98 -4.80 2.68 20.71
CA GLN A 98 -4.68 1.24 20.49
C GLN A 98 -3.38 0.89 19.74
N VAL A 99 -3.04 1.66 18.70
CA VAL A 99 -1.77 1.53 17.99
C VAL A 99 -0.62 1.65 18.98
N LYS A 100 -0.55 2.76 19.71
CA LYS A 100 0.53 3.04 20.68
C LYS A 100 0.73 1.89 21.69
N ALA A 101 -0.37 1.41 22.26
CA ALA A 101 -0.34 0.32 23.21
C ALA A 101 0.16 -1.00 22.59
N SER A 102 -0.28 -1.32 21.37
CA SER A 102 0.03 -2.59 20.70
C SER A 102 1.48 -2.70 20.23
N ILE A 103 2.09 -1.56 19.83
CA ILE A 103 3.43 -1.53 19.23
C ILE A 103 4.54 -1.28 20.25
N GLU A 104 4.24 -0.98 21.50
CA GLU A 104 5.24 -0.64 22.53
C GLU A 104 6.35 -1.71 22.65
N LYS A 105 5.98 -3.00 22.55
CA LYS A 105 6.92 -4.12 22.56
C LYS A 105 7.92 -4.10 21.41
N TYR A 106 7.55 -3.45 20.30
CA TYR A 106 8.37 -3.39 19.08
C TYR A 106 9.40 -2.25 19.07
N LYS A 107 9.50 -1.47 20.15
CA LYS A 107 10.69 -0.63 20.38
C LYS A 107 11.97 -1.47 20.36
N ASP A 108 11.88 -2.75 20.74
CA ASP A 108 12.86 -3.76 20.39
C ASP A 108 12.48 -4.39 19.02
N TYR A 109 13.12 -3.95 17.96
CA TYR A 109 12.84 -4.43 16.59
C TYR A 109 13.02 -5.95 16.43
N LYS A 110 13.80 -6.60 17.28
CA LYS A 110 13.98 -8.06 17.27
C LYS A 110 12.68 -8.79 17.60
N LYS A 111 11.83 -8.19 18.44
CA LYS A 111 10.48 -8.71 18.71
C LYS A 111 9.59 -8.61 17.49
N ALA A 112 9.71 -7.53 16.70
CA ALA A 112 9.00 -7.43 15.44
C ALA A 112 9.39 -8.56 14.47
N LEU A 113 10.69 -8.82 14.33
CA LEU A 113 11.18 -9.94 13.50
C LEU A 113 10.67 -11.30 14.01
N ALA A 114 10.64 -11.50 15.33
CA ALA A 114 10.13 -12.73 15.94
C ALA A 114 8.62 -12.91 15.73
N ASP A 115 7.86 -11.83 15.66
CA ASP A 115 6.41 -11.81 15.41
C ASP A 115 6.06 -11.82 13.90
N GLY A 116 7.04 -12.07 13.01
CA GLY A 116 6.82 -12.29 11.59
C GLY A 116 6.83 -11.03 10.73
N TYR A 117 7.27 -9.89 11.27
CA TYR A 117 7.60 -8.72 10.44
C TYR A 117 8.95 -8.94 9.75
N VAL A 118 9.05 -8.55 8.50
CA VAL A 118 10.28 -8.63 7.71
C VAL A 118 10.63 -7.27 7.12
N ILE A 119 11.91 -6.97 6.97
CA ILE A 119 12.35 -5.70 6.40
C ILE A 119 11.96 -5.70 4.92
N ALA A 120 11.12 -4.75 4.52
CA ALA A 120 10.81 -4.53 3.11
C ALA A 120 12.01 -3.92 2.40
N ASN A 121 12.33 -4.41 1.21
CA ASN A 121 13.42 -3.92 0.37
C ASN A 121 14.77 -3.75 1.11
N PRO A 122 15.32 -4.81 1.77
CA PRO A 122 16.50 -4.69 2.62
C PRO A 122 17.77 -4.25 1.87
N MET A 123 17.74 -4.31 0.53
CA MET A 123 18.85 -3.90 -0.36
C MET A 123 18.82 -2.40 -0.70
N VAL A 124 17.72 -1.71 -0.38
CA VAL A 124 17.59 -0.27 -0.60
C VAL A 124 17.93 0.45 0.69
N ASP A 125 18.87 1.38 0.63
CA ASP A 125 19.18 2.23 1.78
C ASP A 125 18.13 3.34 1.87
N GLN A 126 17.25 3.21 2.86
CA GLN A 126 16.18 4.16 3.14
C GLN A 126 16.36 4.68 4.57
N PRO A 127 16.18 5.97 4.82
CA PRO A 127 16.17 6.52 6.18
C PRO A 127 15.12 5.85 7.05
N GLN A 128 13.90 5.72 6.53
CA GLN A 128 12.79 5.01 7.16
C GLN A 128 12.67 3.59 6.59
N ALA A 129 12.78 2.59 7.46
CA ALA A 129 12.65 1.18 7.10
C ALA A 129 11.27 0.65 7.46
N HIS A 130 10.57 0.06 6.49
CA HIS A 130 9.31 -0.63 6.70
C HIS A 130 9.57 -2.08 7.09
N PHE A 131 9.08 -2.49 8.26
CA PHE A 131 9.04 -3.90 8.66
C PHE A 131 7.63 -4.39 8.43
N THR A 132 7.41 -5.19 7.40
CA THR A 132 6.08 -5.57 6.90
C THR A 132 5.70 -6.98 7.34
N ASN A 133 4.47 -7.16 7.80
CA ASN A 133 3.87 -8.44 8.12
C ASN A 133 2.84 -8.84 7.06
N ALA A 134 3.16 -9.83 6.24
CA ALA A 134 2.30 -10.26 5.13
C ALA A 134 0.93 -10.81 5.58
N VAL A 135 0.79 -11.29 6.81
CA VAL A 135 -0.51 -11.72 7.36
C VAL A 135 -1.37 -10.50 7.64
N ASN A 136 -0.79 -9.48 8.26
CA ASN A 136 -1.51 -8.24 8.58
C ASN A 136 -1.87 -7.44 7.33
N VAL A 137 -1.01 -7.44 6.29
CA VAL A 137 -1.36 -6.86 4.98
C VAL A 137 -2.63 -7.50 4.44
N ARG A 138 -2.68 -8.85 4.37
CA ARG A 138 -3.89 -9.54 3.88
C ARG A 138 -5.11 -9.36 4.78
N LEU A 139 -4.91 -9.24 6.10
CA LEU A 139 -5.99 -8.91 7.02
C LEU A 139 -6.57 -7.52 6.71
N GLY A 140 -5.70 -6.56 6.44
CA GLY A 140 -6.06 -5.19 6.06
C GLY A 140 -7.01 -5.10 4.88
N ASP A 141 -6.96 -6.03 3.92
CA ASP A 141 -7.86 -6.03 2.76
C ASP A 141 -9.34 -6.22 3.15
N THR A 142 -9.63 -6.78 4.32
CA THR A 142 -11.00 -7.12 4.74
C THR A 142 -11.39 -6.60 6.12
N GLN A 143 -10.42 -6.26 6.97
CA GLN A 143 -10.65 -5.89 8.36
C GLN A 143 -9.64 -4.84 8.82
N PHE A 144 -10.11 -3.81 9.50
CA PHE A 144 -9.25 -2.84 10.18
C PHE A 144 -9.09 -3.22 11.67
N ASP A 145 -7.85 -3.54 12.06
CA ASP A 145 -7.49 -3.81 13.45
C ASP A 145 -6.31 -2.93 13.84
N PRO A 146 -6.51 -1.88 14.64
CA PRO A 146 -5.45 -0.96 15.07
C PRO A 146 -4.28 -1.64 15.82
N THR A 147 -4.48 -2.87 16.30
CA THR A 147 -3.45 -3.64 16.99
C THR A 147 -2.58 -4.48 16.07
N LYS A 148 -2.93 -4.54 14.76
CA LYS A 148 -2.27 -5.37 13.76
C LYS A 148 -1.84 -4.55 12.54
N PRO A 149 -0.93 -3.58 12.68
CA PRO A 149 -0.46 -2.79 11.57
C PRO A 149 0.17 -3.67 10.48
N SER A 150 -0.03 -3.27 9.23
CA SER A 150 0.57 -3.92 8.05
C SER A 150 2.08 -3.80 8.07
N SER A 151 2.60 -2.64 8.51
CA SER A 151 4.04 -2.41 8.69
C SER A 151 4.32 -1.61 9.95
N LEU A 152 5.50 -1.82 10.52
CA LEU A 152 6.10 -0.99 11.52
C LEU A 152 7.13 -0.10 10.84
N LEU A 153 7.14 1.19 11.18
CA LEU A 153 8.01 2.20 10.60
C LEU A 153 9.18 2.44 11.57
N TYR A 154 10.39 2.17 11.10
CA TYR A 154 11.59 2.36 11.88
C TYR A 154 12.52 3.34 11.21
N PHE A 155 13.02 4.29 11.97
CA PHE A 155 14.11 5.16 11.55
C PHE A 155 15.47 4.50 11.84
N LYS A 156 16.40 4.57 10.89
CA LYS A 156 17.76 4.08 11.10
C LYS A 156 18.56 5.09 11.89
N THR A 157 19.09 4.66 13.03
CA THR A 157 19.97 5.48 13.85
C THR A 157 21.37 4.84 13.96
N PRO A 158 22.42 5.66 14.13
CA PRO A 158 23.77 5.14 14.29
C PRO A 158 23.94 4.21 15.54
N THR A 159 23.18 4.48 16.59
CA THR A 159 23.33 3.82 17.91
C THR A 159 22.36 2.68 18.13
N GLN A 160 21.10 2.82 17.72
CA GLN A 160 20.04 1.85 17.98
C GLN A 160 19.71 0.96 16.79
N ARG A 161 20.34 1.20 15.64
CA ARG A 161 20.06 0.59 14.35
C ARG A 161 18.64 0.86 13.83
N TYR A 162 17.59 0.66 14.65
CA TYR A 162 16.18 0.89 14.32
C TYR A 162 15.44 1.46 15.52
N LYS A 163 14.95 2.69 15.41
CA LYS A 163 14.08 3.37 16.36
C LYS A 163 12.65 3.32 15.82
N LEU A 164 11.71 2.78 16.58
CA LEU A 164 10.30 2.72 16.19
C LEU A 164 9.71 4.13 16.24
N GLU A 165 9.12 4.56 15.13
CA GLU A 165 8.50 5.88 14.99
C GLU A 165 6.98 5.76 14.82
N GLY A 166 6.52 4.78 14.04
CA GLY A 166 5.12 4.64 13.72
C GLY A 166 4.75 3.33 13.09
N VAL A 167 3.60 3.33 12.45
CA VAL A 167 3.04 2.18 11.73
C VAL A 167 2.41 2.62 10.42
N MET A 168 2.19 1.64 9.54
CA MET A 168 1.39 1.78 8.33
C MET A 168 0.28 0.74 8.34
N PHE A 169 -0.92 1.16 7.98
CA PHE A 169 -2.03 0.28 7.64
C PHE A 169 -2.25 0.29 6.13
N THR A 170 -2.70 -0.83 5.59
CA THR A 170 -3.05 -0.96 4.18
C THR A 170 -4.50 -1.40 4.02
N ASP A 171 -5.08 -1.10 2.85
CA ASP A 171 -6.35 -1.61 2.39
C ASP A 171 -6.24 -2.08 0.94
N ARG A 172 -7.22 -2.83 0.45
CA ARG A 172 -7.26 -3.29 -0.94
C ARG A 172 -7.38 -2.11 -1.92
N PRO A 173 -6.89 -2.23 -3.15
CA PRO A 173 -6.98 -1.16 -4.15
C PRO A 173 -8.42 -0.73 -4.48
N SER A 174 -9.39 -1.64 -4.32
CA SER A 174 -10.81 -1.37 -4.59
C SER A 174 -11.57 -0.79 -3.39
N ALA A 175 -10.89 -0.44 -2.29
CA ALA A 175 -11.55 0.18 -1.14
C ALA A 175 -12.12 1.55 -1.54
N THR A 176 -13.37 1.79 -1.15
CA THR A 176 -14.04 3.06 -1.38
C THR A 176 -13.64 4.08 -0.31
N GLU A 177 -13.81 5.36 -0.62
CA GLU A 177 -13.58 6.41 0.39
C GLU A 177 -14.45 6.22 1.65
N ASP A 178 -15.65 5.67 1.52
CA ASP A 178 -16.51 5.40 2.67
C ASP A 178 -15.92 4.30 3.56
N GLU A 179 -15.42 3.23 2.98
CA GLU A 179 -14.74 2.15 3.72
C GLU A 179 -13.46 2.66 4.39
N LEU A 180 -12.67 3.49 3.72
CA LEU A 180 -11.48 4.12 4.30
C LEU A 180 -11.86 5.07 5.45
N ASN A 181 -12.93 5.87 5.27
CA ASN A 181 -13.47 6.76 6.30
C ASN A 181 -14.01 6.00 7.53
N GLU A 182 -14.57 4.81 7.31
CA GLU A 182 -14.98 3.94 8.43
C GLU A 182 -13.81 3.44 9.26
N ARG A 183 -12.62 3.31 8.69
CA ARG A 183 -11.41 2.90 9.42
C ARG A 183 -10.84 4.06 10.22
N ILE A 184 -10.47 5.13 9.53
CA ILE A 184 -9.97 6.37 10.12
C ILE A 184 -10.66 7.54 9.42
N PRO A 185 -11.30 8.46 10.16
CA PRO A 185 -12.09 9.54 9.57
C PRO A 185 -11.30 10.40 8.59
N LEU A 186 -11.78 10.55 7.36
CA LEU A 186 -11.17 11.37 6.32
C LEU A 186 -11.22 12.88 6.62
N SER A 187 -11.91 13.29 7.68
CA SER A 187 -11.84 14.65 8.23
C SER A 187 -10.60 14.90 9.09
N ILE A 188 -9.88 13.84 9.47
CA ILE A 188 -8.70 13.88 10.35
C ILE A 188 -7.46 13.44 9.60
N ALA A 189 -7.56 12.40 8.76
CA ALA A 189 -6.44 11.76 8.11
C ALA A 189 -6.76 11.43 6.66
N ARG A 190 -5.74 11.29 5.82
CA ARG A 190 -5.90 10.99 4.40
C ARG A 190 -5.20 9.68 4.08
N TRP A 191 -5.89 8.82 3.34
CA TRP A 191 -5.26 7.65 2.74
C TRP A 191 -4.63 8.01 1.41
N HIS A 192 -3.58 7.29 1.03
CA HIS A 192 -2.91 7.47 -0.25
C HIS A 192 -2.53 6.13 -0.88
N GLU A 193 -2.36 6.14 -2.20
CA GLU A 193 -1.80 5.06 -3.00
C GLU A 193 -0.59 5.56 -3.76
N HIS A 194 0.35 4.68 -4.04
CA HIS A 194 1.46 4.99 -4.93
C HIS A 194 1.20 4.46 -6.33
N THR A 195 1.19 5.37 -7.28
CA THR A 195 0.78 5.13 -8.68
C THR A 195 1.86 5.55 -9.67
N ASN A 196 1.67 5.20 -10.93
CA ASN A 196 2.46 5.70 -12.07
C ASN A 196 3.98 5.49 -11.95
N PHE A 197 4.40 4.41 -11.32
CA PHE A 197 5.81 4.12 -11.11
C PHE A 197 6.46 3.61 -12.41
N CYS A 198 7.61 4.17 -12.76
CA CYS A 198 8.45 3.66 -13.83
C CYS A 198 9.70 3.00 -13.23
N ALA A 199 9.79 1.68 -13.38
CA ALA A 199 11.01 0.96 -13.00
C ALA A 199 12.08 1.12 -14.09
N ALA A 200 13.27 1.55 -13.67
CA ALA A 200 14.41 1.73 -14.58
C ALA A 200 14.88 0.38 -15.15
N PRO A 201 15.34 0.33 -16.40
CA PRO A 201 16.11 -0.80 -16.91
C PRO A 201 17.44 -0.90 -16.16
N ALA A 202 18.04 -2.09 -16.15
CA ALA A 202 19.22 -2.40 -15.33
C ALA A 202 20.45 -1.47 -15.56
N ASP A 203 20.58 -0.92 -16.76
CA ASP A 203 21.66 0.01 -17.12
C ASP A 203 21.41 1.46 -16.69
N LYS A 204 20.17 1.78 -16.25
CA LYS A 204 19.75 3.14 -15.81
C LYS A 204 19.40 3.23 -14.32
N VAL A 205 19.76 2.26 -13.51
CA VAL A 205 19.43 2.22 -12.04
C VAL A 205 19.95 3.46 -11.30
N LYS A 206 21.06 4.05 -11.74
CA LYS A 206 21.60 5.29 -11.17
C LYS A 206 20.62 6.49 -11.27
N ASP A 207 19.71 6.45 -12.25
CA ASP A 207 18.77 7.55 -12.53
C ASP A 207 17.54 7.53 -11.57
N TYR A 208 17.51 6.63 -10.56
CA TYR A 208 16.62 6.73 -9.39
C TYR A 208 17.06 7.82 -8.40
N HIS A 209 18.28 8.32 -8.50
CA HIS A 209 18.91 9.21 -7.52
C HIS A 209 19.33 10.53 -8.15
N GLY A 210 19.69 11.48 -7.29
CA GLY A 210 20.14 12.82 -7.67
C GLY A 210 19.05 13.87 -7.53
N ASN A 211 19.37 15.11 -7.87
CA ASN A 211 18.47 16.27 -7.69
C ASN A 211 17.22 16.19 -8.62
N HIS A 212 17.30 15.45 -9.71
CA HIS A 212 16.21 15.30 -10.70
C HIS A 212 16.15 13.81 -11.13
N PRO A 213 15.63 12.92 -10.28
CA PRO A 213 15.49 11.53 -10.65
C PRO A 213 14.53 11.37 -11.83
N LYS A 214 14.82 10.42 -12.72
CA LYS A 214 13.94 10.08 -13.85
C LYS A 214 12.94 9.00 -13.48
N PHE A 215 13.38 8.01 -12.73
CA PHE A 215 12.61 6.80 -12.40
C PHE A 215 12.24 6.78 -10.92
N GLY A 216 11.28 5.92 -10.57
CA GLY A 216 10.88 5.68 -9.19
C GLY A 216 9.80 6.62 -8.70
N MET A 217 9.63 6.63 -7.38
CA MET A 217 8.57 7.38 -6.69
C MET A 217 8.72 8.90 -6.79
N PHE A 218 9.95 9.39 -6.97
CA PHE A 218 10.28 10.80 -7.12
C PHE A 218 10.72 11.15 -8.54
N GLY A 219 10.52 10.19 -9.48
CA GLY A 219 10.96 10.35 -10.86
C GLY A 219 10.08 11.32 -11.65
N SER A 220 10.65 11.93 -12.69
CA SER A 220 9.89 12.76 -13.61
C SER A 220 9.01 11.96 -14.59
N ILE A 221 9.26 10.65 -14.72
CA ILE A 221 8.54 9.76 -15.63
C ILE A 221 7.33 9.16 -14.92
N HIS A 222 6.13 9.64 -15.24
CA HIS A 222 4.86 9.23 -14.62
C HIS A 222 3.80 8.75 -15.62
N THR A 223 4.16 8.54 -16.89
CA THR A 223 3.24 7.98 -17.89
C THR A 223 3.81 6.72 -18.51
N GLN A 224 2.93 5.81 -18.92
CA GLN A 224 3.33 4.57 -19.56
C GLN A 224 4.16 4.82 -20.84
N ALA A 225 3.75 5.77 -21.66
CA ALA A 225 4.43 6.09 -22.91
C ALA A 225 5.87 6.60 -22.66
N ALA A 226 6.04 7.53 -21.72
CA ALA A 226 7.35 8.05 -21.35
C ALA A 226 8.24 6.96 -20.73
N CYS A 227 7.67 6.08 -19.89
CA CYS A 227 8.39 4.98 -19.30
C CYS A 227 8.91 3.98 -20.36
N GLN A 228 8.05 3.61 -21.29
CA GLN A 228 8.43 2.72 -22.40
C GLN A 228 9.47 3.35 -23.33
N ALA A 229 9.38 4.65 -23.61
CA ALA A 229 10.38 5.37 -24.41
C ALA A 229 11.77 5.34 -23.78
N GLU A 230 11.85 5.31 -22.45
CA GLU A 230 13.11 5.19 -21.71
C GLU A 230 13.53 3.73 -21.47
N GLY A 231 12.78 2.74 -21.99
CA GLY A 231 13.05 1.31 -21.82
C GLY A 231 12.67 0.76 -20.44
N GLY A 232 11.92 1.52 -19.64
CA GLY A 232 11.47 1.13 -18.33
C GLY A 232 10.23 0.24 -18.33
N THR A 233 9.91 -0.30 -17.15
CA THR A 233 8.67 -1.05 -16.89
C THR A 233 7.70 -0.18 -16.12
N PHE A 234 6.54 0.10 -16.71
CA PHE A 234 5.51 0.94 -16.09
C PHE A 234 4.60 0.11 -15.18
N MET A 235 4.38 0.59 -13.96
CA MET A 235 3.44 0.04 -12.99
C MET A 235 2.41 1.11 -12.64
N PRO A 236 1.15 0.97 -13.08
CA PRO A 236 0.11 1.96 -12.80
C PRO A 236 -0.22 2.06 -11.31
N LEU A 237 -0.12 0.95 -10.58
CA LEU A 237 -0.26 0.88 -9.14
C LEU A 237 0.93 0.09 -8.56
N VAL A 238 1.59 0.65 -7.56
CA VAL A 238 2.74 0.01 -6.87
C VAL A 238 2.31 -0.50 -5.51
N PHE A 239 1.61 0.35 -4.76
CA PHE A 239 1.09 0.03 -3.44
C PHE A 239 -0.37 0.48 -3.36
N SER A 240 -1.22 -0.37 -2.78
CA SER A 240 -2.63 -0.07 -2.53
C SER A 240 -2.81 1.01 -1.44
N TRP A 241 -4.06 1.34 -1.14
CA TRP A 241 -4.38 2.32 -0.09
C TRP A 241 -3.58 2.08 1.18
N MET A 242 -2.95 3.14 1.65
CA MET A 242 -2.18 3.12 2.89
C MET A 242 -2.35 4.40 3.68
N ILE A 243 -2.09 4.30 4.98
CA ILE A 243 -2.05 5.42 5.90
C ILE A 243 -0.95 5.20 6.95
N HIS A 244 -0.18 6.24 7.22
CA HIS A 244 0.83 6.25 8.28
C HIS A 244 0.20 6.76 9.58
N VAL A 245 0.64 6.21 10.70
CA VAL A 245 0.26 6.65 12.05
C VAL A 245 1.50 6.72 12.92
N PHE A 246 1.84 7.93 13.36
CA PHE A 246 2.99 8.23 14.23
C PHE A 246 2.47 8.50 15.66
N PRO A 247 2.21 7.47 16.47
CA PRO A 247 1.46 7.59 17.72
C PRO A 247 2.24 8.25 18.86
N TYR A 248 3.47 8.64 18.60
CA TYR A 248 4.32 9.34 19.57
C TYR A 248 4.35 10.86 19.36
N GLU A 249 3.71 11.34 18.28
CA GLU A 249 3.56 12.76 18.00
C GLU A 249 2.50 13.42 18.88
N ASP A 250 2.67 14.73 19.15
CA ASP A 250 1.87 15.47 20.12
C ASP A 250 0.52 15.97 19.56
N ASN A 251 0.43 16.14 18.25
CA ASN A 251 -0.79 16.65 17.61
C ASN A 251 -1.27 15.75 16.46
N MET A 252 -2.57 15.75 16.22
CA MET A 252 -3.20 14.85 15.26
C MET A 252 -2.77 15.08 13.80
N LYS A 253 -2.29 16.27 13.46
CA LYS A 253 -1.78 16.54 12.11
C LYS A 253 -0.48 15.78 11.88
N ASP A 254 0.42 15.79 12.86
CA ASP A 254 1.71 15.10 12.75
C ASP A 254 1.53 13.59 12.96
N VAL A 255 0.59 13.18 13.82
CA VAL A 255 0.22 11.76 13.99
C VAL A 255 -0.18 11.10 12.67
N PHE A 256 -0.87 11.82 11.77
CA PHE A 256 -1.31 11.32 10.46
C PHE A 256 -0.62 12.03 9.30
N SER A 257 0.62 12.45 9.47
CA SER A 257 1.40 13.02 8.38
C SER A 257 1.66 11.97 7.30
N MET A 258 1.69 12.43 6.06
CA MET A 258 2.10 11.61 4.91
C MET A 258 3.60 11.76 4.62
N ASP A 259 4.23 12.73 5.26
CA ASP A 259 5.63 13.04 5.04
C ASP A 259 6.49 11.96 5.70
N ASP A 260 7.21 11.21 4.87
CA ASP A 260 8.38 10.41 5.28
C ASP A 260 9.56 11.34 5.62
N ASP A 261 9.26 12.56 6.06
CA ASP A 261 10.22 13.66 6.13
C ASP A 261 11.14 13.49 7.34
N GLU A 262 12.41 13.85 7.13
CA GLU A 262 13.48 13.92 8.15
C GLU A 262 13.11 14.77 9.39
N SER A 263 11.93 15.43 9.38
CA SER A 263 11.42 16.25 10.48
C SER A 263 11.12 15.45 11.75
N HIS A 264 10.97 14.12 11.69
CA HIS A 264 10.78 13.24 12.84
C HIS A 264 12.09 12.76 13.49
N ALA A 265 13.24 13.18 12.99
CA ALA A 265 14.56 12.88 13.55
C ALA A 265 14.88 13.83 14.73
N HIS A 266 14.26 13.59 15.91
CA HIS A 266 14.59 14.26 17.17
C HIS A 266 15.31 13.35 18.15
#